data_10ef17e3a3d87160b141255a1a160c50
#
_entry.id   10ef17e3a3d87160b141255a1a160c50
#
_cell.length_a   1.000
_cell.length_b   1.000
_cell.length_c   1.000
_cell.angle_alpha   90.00
_cell.angle_beta   90.00
_cell.angle_gamma   90.00
#
_symmetry.space_group_name_H-M   'P 1'
#
loop_
_entity.id
_entity.type
_entity.pdbx_description
1 polymer ?
#
loop_
_entity_poly.entity_id
_entity_poly.type
_entity_poly.pdbx_seq_one_letter_code
_entity_poly.pdbx_strand_id
1 'polypeptide(L)'
;MKRTGLSIVSGIIMLSATNSCQKVVTLDLQTAPPQVVIEGEVTDASGPYTVTINRSVAFYADNNFPAVDGAAVKISDDQGASDSLTETSPGIYVTHMLQGRAGGTYTLKVTVNDTTYTARSTMPARVNLDSVTFDNTGGGRFGRKNNIRAQANYRDPAGVKNYYQFVLYINGTRFTKDIYAFSDRLTDGKNITQNLRMDSSYLSPGDLLRVDMYCIDGNVYNYFNQLSQATGTGAFNTAAAPANPSTNIGNGAYGVFSAHTVSGRTVTVN
;
A
#
# COMPACT_ATOMS: atom_id res chain seq x y z
N MET A 1 9.08 25.53 -72.44
CA MET A 1 8.19 24.41 -72.09
C MET A 1 9.01 23.20 -71.69
N LYS A 2 8.68 22.51 -70.59
CA LYS A 2 9.27 21.31 -69.92
C LYS A 2 10.08 21.62 -68.68
N ARG A 3 9.39 21.81 -67.52
CA ARG A 3 9.94 21.63 -66.15
C ARG A 3 8.83 21.43 -65.11
N THR A 4 7.70 20.78 -65.43
CA THR A 4 6.60 20.57 -64.45
C THR A 4 6.31 19.10 -64.12
N GLY A 5 7.09 18.13 -64.65
CA GLY A 5 6.82 16.69 -64.44
C GLY A 5 7.57 16.00 -63.31
N LEU A 6 8.60 16.64 -62.71
CA LEU A 6 9.49 15.96 -61.77
C LEU A 6 9.12 16.15 -60.30
N SER A 7 8.26 17.15 -59.98
CA SER A 7 7.87 17.45 -58.60
C SER A 7 6.70 16.60 -58.10
N ILE A 8 5.92 15.97 -58.94
CA ILE A 8 4.74 15.16 -58.55
C ILE A 8 5.15 13.73 -58.19
N VAL A 9 6.21 13.19 -58.76
CA VAL A 9 6.68 11.83 -58.42
C VAL A 9 7.36 11.76 -57.06
N SER A 10 7.99 12.85 -56.59
CA SER A 10 8.64 12.89 -55.29
C SER A 10 7.65 12.95 -54.10
N GLY A 11 6.41 13.43 -54.32
CA GLY A 11 5.38 13.53 -53.27
C GLY A 11 4.63 12.21 -52.98
N ILE A 12 4.62 11.27 -53.92
CA ILE A 12 3.86 10.01 -53.79
C ILE A 12 4.67 8.93 -53.03
N ILE A 13 6.00 9.03 -52.99
CA ILE A 13 6.88 8.04 -52.34
C ILE A 13 6.89 8.25 -50.80
N MET A 14 6.45 9.40 -50.28
CA MET A 14 6.53 9.70 -48.83
C MET A 14 5.29 9.28 -48.04
N LEU A 15 4.24 8.73 -48.70
CA LEU A 15 2.98 8.37 -48.02
C LEU A 15 2.82 6.88 -47.70
N SER A 16 3.82 6.04 -48.01
CA SER A 16 3.70 4.56 -47.87
C SER A 16 4.45 3.97 -46.67
N ALA A 17 4.93 4.77 -45.71
CA ALA A 17 5.78 4.28 -44.61
C ALA A 17 5.12 4.23 -43.21
N THR A 18 3.77 4.23 -43.11
CA THR A 18 3.10 4.22 -41.78
C THR A 18 2.30 2.94 -41.50
N ASN A 19 2.70 1.79 -42.01
CA ASN A 19 2.20 0.51 -41.51
C ASN A 19 3.09 0.08 -40.33
N SER A 20 2.96 0.72 -39.18
CA SER A 20 3.47 0.21 -37.90
C SER A 20 2.56 -0.95 -37.48
N CYS A 21 2.92 -2.19 -37.84
CA CYS A 21 2.34 -3.38 -37.23
C CYS A 21 2.67 -3.40 -35.76
N GLN A 22 1.74 -3.03 -34.91
CA GLN A 22 1.80 -3.34 -33.47
C GLN A 22 1.57 -4.84 -33.33
N LYS A 23 2.65 -5.59 -33.16
CA LYS A 23 2.58 -7.00 -32.77
C LYS A 23 2.14 -7.03 -31.30
N VAL A 24 0.88 -7.36 -31.07
CA VAL A 24 0.40 -7.68 -29.73
C VAL A 24 1.13 -8.95 -29.29
N VAL A 25 2.13 -8.81 -28.45
CA VAL A 25 2.79 -9.94 -27.79
C VAL A 25 1.86 -10.39 -26.68
N THR A 26 1.07 -11.43 -26.93
CA THR A 26 0.39 -12.16 -25.86
C THR A 26 1.48 -12.91 -25.08
N LEU A 27 1.88 -12.37 -23.93
CA LEU A 27 2.67 -13.14 -22.97
C LEU A 27 1.79 -14.27 -22.46
N ASP A 28 2.19 -15.50 -22.72
CA ASP A 28 1.64 -16.68 -22.06
C ASP A 28 2.17 -16.70 -20.62
N LEU A 29 1.47 -15.96 -19.73
CA LEU A 29 1.78 -15.97 -18.31
C LEU A 29 1.30 -17.32 -17.79
N GLN A 30 2.25 -18.20 -17.45
CA GLN A 30 1.93 -19.43 -16.73
C GLN A 30 1.11 -19.06 -15.48
N THR A 31 -0.12 -19.51 -15.41
CA THR A 31 -1.01 -19.26 -14.28
C THR A 31 -0.48 -20.07 -13.09
N ALA A 32 0.12 -19.38 -12.12
CA ALA A 32 0.47 -20.01 -10.85
C ALA A 32 -0.81 -20.50 -10.13
N PRO A 33 -0.75 -21.62 -9.41
CA PRO A 33 -1.88 -22.08 -8.61
C PRO A 33 -2.33 -20.99 -7.63
N PRO A 34 -3.67 -20.84 -7.39
CA PRO A 34 -4.16 -19.88 -6.42
C PRO A 34 -3.51 -20.06 -5.05
N GLN A 35 -2.88 -19.01 -4.52
CA GLN A 35 -2.24 -18.99 -3.21
C GLN A 35 -3.18 -18.38 -2.17
N VAL A 36 -3.03 -18.75 -0.91
CA VAL A 36 -3.71 -18.11 0.21
C VAL A 36 -3.11 -16.72 0.41
N VAL A 37 -3.96 -15.71 0.53
CA VAL A 37 -3.59 -14.32 0.84
C VAL A 37 -4.15 -14.00 2.22
N ILE A 38 -3.28 -13.59 3.13
CA ILE A 38 -3.66 -13.26 4.51
C ILE A 38 -3.25 -11.81 4.77
N GLU A 39 -4.22 -11.01 5.18
CA GLU A 39 -3.99 -9.65 5.64
C GLU A 39 -4.52 -9.52 7.05
N GLY A 40 -3.71 -9.08 7.99
CA GLY A 40 -4.12 -8.95 9.38
C GLY A 40 -3.39 -7.82 10.09
N GLU A 41 -4.06 -7.25 11.09
CA GLU A 41 -3.48 -6.18 11.88
C GLU A 41 -3.80 -6.31 13.37
N VAL A 42 -2.88 -5.77 14.20
CA VAL A 42 -3.08 -5.49 15.62
C VAL A 42 -2.57 -4.07 15.86
N THR A 43 -3.40 -3.23 16.48
CA THR A 43 -3.02 -1.83 16.75
C THR A 43 -3.04 -1.53 18.24
N ASP A 44 -2.46 -0.41 18.66
CA ASP A 44 -2.56 0.10 20.03
C ASP A 44 -3.88 0.87 20.30
N ALA A 45 -4.77 0.97 19.30
CA ALA A 45 -6.14 1.42 19.49
C ALA A 45 -7.02 0.24 19.96
N SER A 46 -8.20 0.53 20.52
CA SER A 46 -9.14 -0.52 20.91
C SER A 46 -9.61 -1.33 19.71
N GLY A 47 -9.66 -2.68 19.88
CA GLY A 47 -10.19 -3.59 18.87
C GLY A 47 -11.70 -3.41 18.62
N PRO A 48 -12.33 -4.31 17.86
CA PRO A 48 -11.77 -5.55 17.35
C PRO A 48 -10.77 -5.36 16.20
N TYR A 49 -9.75 -6.24 16.13
CA TYR A 49 -8.80 -6.29 15.00
C TYR A 49 -9.29 -7.32 13.99
N THR A 50 -8.93 -7.09 12.73
CA THR A 50 -9.42 -7.91 11.61
C THR A 50 -8.28 -8.68 10.95
N VAL A 51 -8.57 -9.92 10.58
CA VAL A 51 -7.77 -10.73 9.67
C VAL A 51 -8.66 -11.12 8.49
N THR A 52 -8.21 -10.83 7.27
CA THR A 52 -8.88 -11.26 6.04
C THR A 52 -8.11 -12.38 5.37
N ILE A 53 -8.81 -13.39 4.86
CA ILE A 53 -8.22 -14.55 4.21
C ILE A 53 -8.93 -14.78 2.88
N ASN A 54 -8.16 -14.66 1.79
CA ASN A 54 -8.66 -14.82 0.43
C ASN A 54 -7.74 -15.76 -0.36
N ARG A 55 -8.12 -16.08 -1.61
CA ARG A 55 -7.24 -16.71 -2.59
C ARG A 55 -6.85 -15.72 -3.67
N SER A 56 -5.60 -15.80 -4.11
CA SER A 56 -5.16 -15.07 -5.30
C SER A 56 -5.87 -15.61 -6.53
N VAL A 57 -6.03 -14.73 -7.53
CA VAL A 57 -6.60 -15.08 -8.84
C VAL A 57 -5.55 -14.90 -9.93
N ALA A 58 -5.77 -15.51 -11.09
CA ALA A 58 -4.93 -15.32 -12.26
C ALA A 58 -4.95 -13.87 -12.72
N PHE A 59 -3.86 -13.40 -13.35
CA PHE A 59 -3.68 -12.01 -13.75
C PHE A 59 -4.81 -11.47 -14.67
N TYR A 60 -5.39 -12.31 -15.50
CA TYR A 60 -6.50 -11.94 -16.41
C TYR A 60 -7.89 -12.25 -15.86
N ALA A 61 -7.98 -12.76 -14.62
CA ALA A 61 -9.28 -13.01 -13.98
C ALA A 61 -9.90 -11.69 -13.50
N ASP A 62 -11.21 -11.71 -13.31
CA ASP A 62 -11.91 -10.63 -12.63
C ASP A 62 -11.33 -10.44 -11.22
N ASN A 63 -11.28 -9.18 -10.74
CA ASN A 63 -10.75 -8.83 -9.41
C ASN A 63 -11.69 -9.31 -8.27
N ASN A 64 -12.27 -10.48 -8.41
CA ASN A 64 -13.04 -11.14 -7.38
C ASN A 64 -12.16 -12.19 -6.69
N PHE A 65 -11.64 -11.87 -5.52
CA PHE A 65 -10.76 -12.74 -4.74
C PHE A 65 -11.61 -13.67 -3.87
N PRO A 66 -11.66 -14.99 -4.15
CA PRO A 66 -12.49 -15.91 -3.39
C PRO A 66 -12.08 -15.90 -1.92
N ALA A 67 -13.07 -15.75 -1.04
CA ALA A 67 -12.89 -15.83 0.40
C ALA A 67 -12.49 -17.26 0.82
N VAL A 68 -11.74 -17.36 1.91
CA VAL A 68 -11.41 -18.63 2.55
C VAL A 68 -12.19 -18.73 3.86
N ASP A 69 -13.24 -19.52 3.85
CA ASP A 69 -14.13 -19.74 4.99
C ASP A 69 -13.63 -20.87 5.90
N GLY A 70 -14.06 -20.87 7.16
CA GLY A 70 -13.81 -21.95 8.11
C GLY A 70 -12.36 -22.12 8.52
N ALA A 71 -11.51 -21.11 8.37
CA ALA A 71 -10.16 -21.15 8.86
C ALA A 71 -10.11 -21.04 10.39
N ALA A 72 -9.19 -21.76 11.03
CA ALA A 72 -8.89 -21.54 12.44
C ALA A 72 -7.84 -20.42 12.55
N VAL A 73 -8.25 -19.28 13.11
CA VAL A 73 -7.41 -18.07 13.21
C VAL A 73 -7.17 -17.73 14.68
N LYS A 74 -5.90 -17.54 15.04
CA LYS A 74 -5.48 -17.19 16.40
C LYS A 74 -4.39 -16.14 16.36
N ILE A 75 -4.49 -15.13 17.23
CA ILE A 75 -3.42 -14.18 17.52
C ILE A 75 -2.99 -14.39 18.97
N SER A 76 -1.68 -14.40 19.22
CA SER A 76 -1.10 -14.43 20.56
C SER A 76 -0.01 -13.36 20.69
N ASP A 77 0.18 -12.85 21.89
CA ASP A 77 1.26 -11.91 22.19
C ASP A 77 2.44 -12.63 22.89
N ASP A 78 3.51 -11.87 23.14
CA ASP A 78 4.72 -12.32 23.83
C ASP A 78 4.57 -12.36 25.37
N GLN A 79 3.41 -12.02 25.93
CA GLN A 79 3.09 -12.10 27.35
C GLN A 79 2.15 -13.26 27.69
N GLY A 80 1.76 -14.06 26.68
CA GLY A 80 0.90 -15.24 26.86
C GLY A 80 -0.59 -14.96 26.66
N ALA A 81 -1.00 -13.72 26.38
CA ALA A 81 -2.37 -13.46 25.99
C ALA A 81 -2.62 -14.01 24.57
N SER A 82 -3.80 -14.51 24.35
CA SER A 82 -4.18 -15.04 23.03
C SER A 82 -5.68 -14.90 22.81
N ASP A 83 -6.05 -14.72 21.54
CA ASP A 83 -7.43 -14.60 21.09
C ASP A 83 -7.64 -15.51 19.87
N SER A 84 -8.71 -16.31 19.91
CA SER A 84 -9.16 -17.09 18.77
C SER A 84 -10.25 -16.28 18.07
N LEU A 85 -10.01 -15.90 16.84
CA LEU A 85 -10.87 -15.02 16.07
C LEU A 85 -12.12 -15.74 15.60
N THR A 86 -13.24 -15.02 15.54
CA THR A 86 -14.51 -15.50 14.97
C THR A 86 -14.68 -14.98 13.56
N GLU A 87 -15.10 -15.84 12.67
CA GLU A 87 -15.51 -15.46 11.32
C GLU A 87 -16.85 -14.70 11.39
N THR A 88 -16.87 -13.46 10.92
CA THR A 88 -18.05 -12.59 10.91
C THR A 88 -18.69 -12.47 9.53
N SER A 89 -17.93 -12.73 8.50
CA SER A 89 -18.34 -12.80 7.10
C SER A 89 -17.34 -13.69 6.36
N PRO A 90 -17.68 -14.27 5.19
CA PRO A 90 -16.77 -15.12 4.44
C PRO A 90 -15.36 -14.54 4.34
N GLY A 91 -14.36 -15.23 4.91
CA GLY A 91 -12.97 -14.84 4.93
C GLY A 91 -12.61 -13.65 5.83
N ILE A 92 -13.52 -13.15 6.66
CA ILE A 92 -13.27 -12.04 7.60
C ILE A 92 -13.36 -12.52 9.04
N TYR A 93 -12.25 -12.47 9.74
CA TYR A 93 -12.08 -12.94 11.12
C TYR A 93 -11.77 -11.77 12.04
N VAL A 94 -12.41 -11.70 13.21
CA VAL A 94 -12.25 -10.61 14.17
C VAL A 94 -11.86 -11.11 15.55
N THR A 95 -11.05 -10.31 16.25
CA THR A 95 -10.68 -10.55 17.67
C THR A 95 -11.83 -10.15 18.60
N HIS A 96 -11.80 -10.66 19.85
CA HIS A 96 -12.79 -10.36 20.89
C HIS A 96 -12.19 -9.50 22.01
N MET A 97 -11.06 -9.89 22.54
CA MET A 97 -10.50 -9.30 23.78
C MET A 97 -9.03 -8.90 23.65
N LEU A 98 -8.33 -9.30 22.58
CA LEU A 98 -6.93 -8.96 22.45
C LEU A 98 -6.76 -7.44 22.37
N GLN A 99 -5.86 -6.91 23.20
CA GLN A 99 -5.50 -5.50 23.19
C GLN A 99 -4.04 -5.34 22.76
N GLY A 100 -3.81 -4.53 21.74
CA GLY A 100 -2.46 -4.24 21.28
C GLY A 100 -1.74 -3.25 22.19
N ARG A 101 -0.43 -3.40 22.33
CA ARG A 101 0.45 -2.53 23.11
C ARG A 101 1.77 -2.28 22.38
N ALA A 102 2.26 -1.06 22.46
CA ALA A 102 3.59 -0.71 21.95
C ALA A 102 4.67 -1.59 22.61
N GLY A 103 5.66 -2.01 21.81
CA GLY A 103 6.73 -2.93 22.22
C GLY A 103 6.32 -4.39 22.24
N GLY A 104 5.04 -4.73 22.13
CA GLY A 104 4.56 -6.11 22.08
C GLY A 104 4.87 -6.81 20.76
N THR A 105 5.16 -8.10 20.84
CA THR A 105 5.31 -8.94 19.66
C THR A 105 4.12 -9.87 19.52
N TYR A 106 3.49 -9.87 18.36
CA TYR A 106 2.28 -10.63 18.06
C TYR A 106 2.59 -11.72 17.05
N THR A 107 2.00 -12.89 17.28
CA THR A 107 2.07 -14.05 16.38
C THR A 107 0.68 -14.38 15.90
N LEU A 108 0.47 -14.29 14.60
CA LEU A 108 -0.73 -14.76 13.90
C LEU A 108 -0.50 -16.22 13.49
N LYS A 109 -1.47 -17.07 13.76
CA LYS A 109 -1.54 -18.46 13.27
C LYS A 109 -2.88 -18.65 12.55
N VAL A 110 -2.81 -19.04 11.29
CA VAL A 110 -3.97 -19.35 10.43
C VAL A 110 -3.84 -20.78 9.96
N THR A 111 -4.88 -21.59 10.18
CA THR A 111 -4.92 -22.99 9.68
C THR A 111 -6.09 -23.12 8.70
N VAL A 112 -5.76 -23.49 7.47
CA VAL A 112 -6.72 -23.71 6.36
C VAL A 112 -6.44 -25.12 5.81
N ASN A 113 -7.42 -26.02 5.83
CA ASN A 113 -7.29 -27.38 5.28
C ASN A 113 -5.95 -28.05 5.66
N ASP A 114 -5.67 -28.23 6.95
CA ASP A 114 -4.47 -28.84 7.52
C ASP A 114 -3.14 -28.08 7.25
N THR A 115 -3.16 -27.02 6.50
CA THR A 115 -1.99 -26.16 6.29
C THR A 115 -2.00 -25.00 7.28
N THR A 116 -0.91 -24.86 8.04
CA THR A 116 -0.75 -23.77 9.00
C THR A 116 0.19 -22.69 8.46
N TYR A 117 -0.28 -21.46 8.44
CA TYR A 117 0.48 -20.25 8.13
C TYR A 117 0.77 -19.51 9.43
N THR A 118 1.98 -19.00 9.58
CA THR A 118 2.39 -18.27 10.78
C THR A 118 3.08 -16.98 10.37
N ALA A 119 2.69 -15.89 11.01
CA ALA A 119 3.33 -14.59 10.83
C ALA A 119 3.69 -13.98 12.18
N ARG A 120 4.71 -13.14 12.21
CA ARG A 120 5.14 -12.41 13.40
C ARG A 120 5.39 -10.96 13.06
N SER A 121 4.92 -10.07 13.96
CA SER A 121 5.15 -8.63 13.86
C SER A 121 5.34 -8.04 15.26
N THR A 122 6.26 -7.09 15.39
CA THR A 122 6.52 -6.37 16.65
C THR A 122 6.02 -4.94 16.51
N MET A 123 5.13 -4.53 17.39
CA MET A 123 4.57 -3.18 17.40
C MET A 123 5.62 -2.16 17.89
N PRO A 124 6.08 -1.22 17.06
CA PRO A 124 7.04 -0.21 17.48
C PRO A 124 6.45 0.77 18.51
N ALA A 125 7.31 1.54 19.16
CA ALA A 125 6.87 2.66 19.99
C ALA A 125 6.10 3.67 19.11
N ARG A 126 5.10 4.33 19.74
CA ARG A 126 4.30 5.35 19.05
C ARG A 126 5.13 6.62 18.81
N VAL A 127 5.11 7.09 17.58
CA VAL A 127 5.50 8.45 17.21
C VAL A 127 4.23 9.24 16.88
N ASN A 128 4.11 10.45 17.41
CA ASN A 128 2.92 11.26 17.16
C ASN A 128 3.02 11.98 15.82
N LEU A 129 1.92 11.96 15.08
CA LEU A 129 1.71 12.87 13.95
C LEU A 129 1.34 14.24 14.53
N ASP A 130 2.23 15.22 14.43
CA ASP A 130 2.03 16.54 15.04
C ASP A 130 0.96 17.34 14.30
N SER A 131 1.06 17.43 12.99
CA SER A 131 0.10 18.13 12.14
C SER A 131 0.07 17.61 10.70
N VAL A 132 -1.00 17.93 10.01
CA VAL A 132 -1.11 17.81 8.55
C VAL A 132 -1.25 19.21 7.98
N THR A 133 -0.40 19.56 7.02
CA THR A 133 -0.40 20.85 6.34
C THR A 133 -0.53 20.65 4.83
N PHE A 134 -0.81 21.74 4.11
CA PHE A 134 -0.90 21.69 2.66
C PHE A 134 0.14 22.61 2.04
N ASP A 135 0.85 22.09 1.03
CA ASP A 135 1.70 22.90 0.18
C ASP A 135 0.93 23.27 -1.09
N ASN A 136 0.63 24.55 -1.23
CA ASN A 136 -0.09 25.11 -2.37
C ASN A 136 0.86 25.73 -3.40
N THR A 137 2.19 25.53 -3.30
CA THR A 137 3.20 26.18 -4.16
C THR A 137 3.26 25.61 -5.59
N GLY A 138 2.27 24.86 -6.01
CA GLY A 138 2.22 24.18 -7.30
C GLY A 138 1.64 24.98 -8.47
N GLY A 139 2.01 26.22 -8.66
CA GLY A 139 1.83 26.93 -9.94
C GLY A 139 2.76 26.29 -10.99
N GLY A 140 2.38 25.16 -11.57
CA GLY A 140 3.14 24.54 -12.65
C GLY A 140 3.26 25.47 -13.84
N ARG A 141 4.46 25.57 -14.44
CA ARG A 141 4.86 26.39 -15.60
C ARG A 141 3.96 26.23 -16.85
N PHE A 142 2.89 25.44 -16.77
CA PHE A 142 1.95 25.12 -17.84
C PHE A 142 0.47 25.15 -17.38
N GLY A 143 0.09 26.03 -16.44
CA GLY A 143 -1.34 26.26 -16.15
C GLY A 143 -2.10 25.07 -15.54
N ARG A 144 -1.42 24.13 -14.90
CA ARG A 144 -2.08 23.06 -14.15
C ARG A 144 -2.70 23.66 -12.89
N LYS A 145 -4.00 23.44 -12.72
CA LYS A 145 -4.79 23.80 -11.53
C LYS A 145 -4.09 23.34 -10.25
N ASN A 146 -4.26 24.12 -9.20
CA ASN A 146 -3.74 23.99 -7.85
C ASN A 146 -3.38 22.55 -7.45
N ASN A 147 -2.08 22.22 -7.42
CA ASN A 147 -1.60 20.94 -6.88
C ASN A 147 -1.57 21.06 -5.36
N ILE A 148 -2.69 20.75 -4.71
CA ILE A 148 -2.73 20.62 -3.26
C ILE A 148 -1.94 19.37 -2.88
N ARG A 149 -0.88 19.55 -2.08
CA ARG A 149 -0.04 18.44 -1.58
C ARG A 149 -0.17 18.38 -0.08
N ALA A 150 -0.69 17.27 0.42
CA ALA A 150 -0.71 17.03 1.85
C ALA A 150 0.70 16.72 2.38
N GLN A 151 1.03 17.27 3.53
CA GLN A 151 2.29 17.08 4.22
C GLN A 151 2.02 16.62 5.66
N ALA A 152 2.59 15.48 6.03
CA ALA A 152 2.57 14.98 7.40
C ALA A 152 3.81 15.50 8.14
N ASN A 153 3.60 16.18 9.27
CA ASN A 153 4.68 16.74 10.08
C ASN A 153 4.77 15.94 11.38
N TYR A 154 5.96 15.45 11.70
CA TYR A 154 6.25 14.69 12.92
C TYR A 154 7.73 14.77 13.27
N ARG A 155 8.06 14.41 14.51
CA ARG A 155 9.45 14.32 14.98
C ARG A 155 9.87 12.87 15.12
N ASP A 156 10.89 12.48 14.38
CA ASP A 156 11.48 11.16 14.47
C ASP A 156 12.37 11.04 15.71
N PRO A 157 12.29 9.94 16.50
CA PRO A 157 13.17 9.69 17.65
C PRO A 157 14.59 9.36 17.20
N ALA A 158 15.59 10.01 17.79
CA ALA A 158 17.00 9.77 17.46
C ALA A 158 17.50 8.40 17.96
N GLY A 159 18.32 7.73 17.16
CA GLY A 159 19.03 6.50 17.52
C GLY A 159 18.15 5.24 17.55
N VAL A 160 16.93 5.31 17.04
CA VAL A 160 16.01 4.18 16.90
C VAL A 160 15.63 4.07 15.44
N LYS A 161 15.77 2.89 14.87
CA LYS A 161 15.40 2.63 13.48
C LYS A 161 13.88 2.56 13.36
N ASN A 162 13.30 3.54 12.68
CA ASN A 162 11.87 3.70 12.54
C ASN A 162 11.39 3.52 11.09
N TYR A 163 10.15 3.02 10.98
CA TYR A 163 9.46 2.89 9.71
C TYR A 163 8.03 3.38 9.86
N TYR A 164 7.55 4.09 8.87
CA TYR A 164 6.26 4.76 8.87
C TYR A 164 5.45 4.37 7.65
N GLN A 165 4.16 4.09 7.87
CA GLN A 165 3.18 3.98 6.80
C GLN A 165 2.11 5.06 7.01
N PHE A 166 1.66 5.70 5.93
CA PHE A 166 0.56 6.65 6.02
C PHE A 166 -0.64 6.09 5.26
N VAL A 167 -1.79 6.13 5.93
CA VAL A 167 -3.10 5.75 5.38
C VAL A 167 -3.97 7.00 5.35
N LEU A 168 -4.52 7.29 4.18
CA LEU A 168 -5.29 8.50 3.95
C LEU A 168 -6.76 8.16 3.77
N TYR A 169 -7.63 9.04 4.28
CA TYR A 169 -9.08 8.98 4.05
C TYR A 169 -9.55 10.34 3.59
N ILE A 170 -10.30 10.37 2.50
CA ILE A 170 -10.91 11.59 1.95
C ILE A 170 -12.41 11.46 2.16
N ASN A 171 -13.00 12.40 2.91
CA ASN A 171 -14.41 12.39 3.26
C ASN A 171 -14.88 11.05 3.86
N GLY A 172 -14.03 10.43 4.71
CA GLY A 172 -14.29 9.15 5.35
C GLY A 172 -13.97 7.91 4.50
N THR A 173 -13.70 8.06 3.21
CA THR A 173 -13.36 6.95 2.32
C THR A 173 -11.84 6.76 2.24
N ARG A 174 -11.38 5.52 2.45
CA ARG A 174 -9.95 5.18 2.36
C ARG A 174 -9.42 5.41 0.95
N PHE A 175 -8.34 6.18 0.83
CA PHE A 175 -7.63 6.38 -0.42
C PHE A 175 -6.68 5.21 -0.69
N THR A 176 -6.87 4.53 -1.82
CA THR A 176 -6.16 3.27 -2.14
C THR A 176 -5.32 3.35 -3.41
N LYS A 177 -5.16 4.54 -4.00
CA LYS A 177 -4.43 4.70 -5.27
C LYS A 177 -2.92 4.71 -5.08
N ASP A 178 -2.44 5.15 -3.91
CA ASP A 178 -1.02 5.26 -3.60
C ASP A 178 -0.70 4.57 -2.27
N ILE A 179 0.53 4.07 -2.16
CA ILE A 179 1.06 3.43 -0.95
C ILE A 179 2.20 4.29 -0.43
N TYR A 180 2.08 4.72 0.82
CA TYR A 180 3.05 5.60 1.47
C TYR A 180 3.78 4.84 2.59
N ALA A 181 4.98 4.36 2.30
CA ALA A 181 5.84 3.69 3.28
C ALA A 181 7.24 4.31 3.24
N PHE A 182 7.75 4.74 4.39
CA PHE A 182 9.01 5.47 4.52
C PHE A 182 9.86 4.91 5.66
N SER A 183 11.18 5.05 5.55
CA SER A 183 12.13 4.75 6.61
C SER A 183 12.86 6.02 7.04
N ASP A 184 13.32 6.05 8.28
CA ASP A 184 14.09 7.14 8.87
C ASP A 184 15.55 7.19 8.45
N ARG A 185 16.01 6.30 7.57
CA ARG A 185 17.42 6.11 7.20
C ARG A 185 18.23 7.39 6.96
N LEU A 186 17.58 8.45 6.48
CA LEU A 186 18.19 9.75 6.20
C LEU A 186 17.68 10.87 7.12
N THR A 187 16.78 10.54 8.03
CA THR A 187 16.00 11.50 8.82
C THR A 187 15.97 11.20 10.32
N ASP A 188 16.80 10.26 10.79
CA ASP A 188 16.91 9.88 12.21
C ASP A 188 17.09 11.11 13.10
N GLY A 189 16.22 11.23 14.10
CA GLY A 189 16.22 12.29 15.11
C GLY A 189 15.77 13.67 14.63
N LYS A 190 15.23 13.80 13.40
CA LYS A 190 14.87 15.09 12.78
C LYS A 190 13.37 15.39 12.88
N ASN A 191 13.02 16.68 12.75
CA ASN A 191 11.68 17.08 12.40
C ASN A 191 11.46 16.83 10.91
N ILE A 192 10.39 16.09 10.58
CA ILE A 192 10.07 15.63 9.24
C ILE A 192 8.84 16.35 8.73
N THR A 193 8.91 16.80 7.48
CA THR A 193 7.76 17.19 6.67
C THR A 193 7.68 16.21 5.50
N GLN A 194 6.88 15.17 5.69
CA GLN A 194 6.72 14.11 4.70
C GLN A 194 5.65 14.46 3.67
N ASN A 195 6.04 14.59 2.41
CA ASN A 195 5.09 14.81 1.32
C ASN A 195 4.30 13.53 1.01
N LEU A 196 2.98 13.61 1.11
CA LEU A 196 2.04 12.56 0.72
C LEU A 196 1.54 12.92 -0.68
N ARG A 197 2.26 12.46 -1.70
CA ARG A 197 1.95 12.79 -3.09
C ARG A 197 0.70 12.03 -3.51
N MET A 198 -0.29 12.75 -4.03
CA MET A 198 -1.45 12.22 -4.71
C MET A 198 -1.75 13.08 -5.94
N ASP A 199 -2.49 12.55 -6.90
CA ASP A 199 -2.95 13.37 -8.03
C ASP A 199 -3.90 14.45 -7.51
N SER A 200 -3.74 15.67 -8.02
CA SER A 200 -4.52 16.84 -7.60
C SER A 200 -6.03 16.72 -7.89
N SER A 201 -6.44 15.74 -8.68
CA SER A 201 -7.84 15.44 -8.94
C SER A 201 -8.57 14.77 -7.77
N TYR A 202 -7.82 14.20 -6.80
CA TYR A 202 -8.40 13.49 -5.67
C TYR A 202 -8.71 14.36 -4.46
N LEU A 203 -8.22 15.59 -4.40
CA LEU A 203 -8.36 16.46 -3.24
C LEU A 203 -8.81 17.86 -3.68
N SER A 204 -9.90 18.34 -3.10
CA SER A 204 -10.50 19.65 -3.41
C SER A 204 -10.62 20.50 -2.15
N PRO A 205 -10.59 21.86 -2.27
CA PRO A 205 -10.92 22.73 -1.15
C PRO A 205 -12.29 22.36 -0.54
N GLY A 206 -12.33 22.26 0.78
CA GLY A 206 -13.50 21.85 1.54
C GLY A 206 -13.54 20.35 1.89
N ASP A 207 -12.74 19.50 1.27
CA ASP A 207 -12.66 18.07 1.65
C ASP A 207 -12.09 17.88 3.05
N LEU A 208 -12.55 16.84 3.74
CA LEU A 208 -11.97 16.38 5.00
C LEU A 208 -10.90 15.32 4.69
N LEU A 209 -9.63 15.67 4.92
CA LEU A 209 -8.52 14.75 4.83
C LEU A 209 -8.16 14.24 6.23
N ARG A 210 -8.31 12.93 6.47
CA ARG A 210 -7.72 12.25 7.62
C ARG A 210 -6.46 11.52 7.16
N VAL A 211 -5.39 11.72 7.90
CA VAL A 211 -4.11 11.03 7.73
C VAL A 211 -3.83 10.25 9.02
N ASP A 212 -3.71 8.93 8.89
CA ASP A 212 -3.24 8.06 9.95
C ASP A 212 -1.80 7.66 9.67
N MET A 213 -0.90 7.93 10.61
CA MET A 213 0.50 7.52 10.61
C MET A 213 0.64 6.27 11.47
N TYR A 214 1.11 5.19 10.87
CA TYR A 214 1.42 3.92 11.53
C TYR A 214 2.92 3.81 11.73
N CYS A 215 3.36 3.50 12.96
CA CYS A 215 4.72 3.05 13.20
C CYS A 215 4.74 1.54 13.04
N ILE A 216 5.42 1.06 11.99
CA ILE A 216 5.44 -0.34 11.55
C ILE A 216 6.81 -0.97 11.72
N ASP A 217 6.89 -2.30 11.78
CA ASP A 217 8.18 -2.98 11.80
C ASP A 217 8.84 -3.08 10.41
N GLY A 218 10.11 -3.48 10.38
CA GLY A 218 10.90 -3.51 9.15
C GLY A 218 10.39 -4.50 8.09
N ASN A 219 9.75 -5.62 8.49
CA ASN A 219 9.22 -6.60 7.53
C ASN A 219 7.95 -6.05 6.87
N VAL A 220 7.09 -5.41 7.66
CA VAL A 220 5.89 -4.73 7.18
C VAL A 220 6.26 -3.58 6.25
N TYR A 221 7.29 -2.78 6.61
CA TYR A 221 7.81 -1.74 5.72
C TYR A 221 8.31 -2.31 4.39
N ASN A 222 9.08 -3.39 4.42
CA ASN A 222 9.60 -4.01 3.20
C ASN A 222 8.47 -4.48 2.29
N TYR A 223 7.41 -5.09 2.86
CA TYR A 223 6.22 -5.49 2.10
C TYR A 223 5.59 -4.28 1.38
N PHE A 224 5.24 -3.22 2.09
CA PHE A 224 4.57 -2.06 1.49
C PHE A 224 5.47 -1.28 0.54
N ASN A 225 6.77 -1.17 0.82
CA ASN A 225 7.73 -0.53 -0.07
C ASN A 225 7.88 -1.30 -1.39
N GLN A 226 7.95 -2.63 -1.36
CA GLN A 226 8.01 -3.46 -2.57
C GLN A 226 6.67 -3.44 -3.32
N LEU A 227 5.54 -3.48 -2.60
CA LEU A 227 4.22 -3.38 -3.20
C LEU A 227 4.04 -2.04 -3.94
N SER A 228 4.48 -0.93 -3.35
CA SER A 228 4.43 0.39 -3.99
C SER A 228 5.28 0.46 -5.27
N GLN A 229 6.42 -0.22 -5.29
CA GLN A 229 7.27 -0.32 -6.49
C GLN A 229 6.63 -1.20 -7.57
N ALA A 230 6.03 -2.34 -7.20
CA ALA A 230 5.38 -3.26 -8.12
C ALA A 230 4.12 -2.65 -8.78
N THR A 231 3.39 -1.80 -8.05
CA THR A 231 2.18 -1.13 -8.55
C THR A 231 2.46 0.21 -9.24
N GLY A 232 3.73 0.65 -9.29
CA GLY A 232 4.11 1.93 -9.89
C GLY A 232 3.64 3.17 -9.08
N THR A 233 3.17 2.96 -7.86
CA THR A 233 2.69 4.02 -6.95
C THR A 233 3.79 4.60 -6.06
N GLY A 234 5.01 4.06 -6.14
CA GLY A 234 6.17 4.52 -5.37
C GLY A 234 6.71 5.87 -5.83
N ALA A 235 7.44 6.54 -4.94
CA ALA A 235 8.05 7.86 -5.18
C ALA A 235 9.05 7.87 -6.35
N PHE A 236 9.52 6.70 -6.78
CA PHE A 236 10.45 6.53 -7.90
C PHE A 236 9.80 5.56 -8.90
N ASN A 237 9.33 6.10 -10.01
CA ASN A 237 8.76 5.36 -11.15
C ASN A 237 9.86 4.56 -11.89
N THR A 238 10.51 3.63 -11.22
CA THR A 238 11.37 2.65 -11.86
C THR A 238 10.51 1.42 -12.13
N ALA A 239 10.26 1.14 -13.41
CA ALA A 239 9.64 -0.12 -13.84
C ALA A 239 10.57 -1.28 -13.47
N ALA A 240 10.52 -1.72 -12.21
CA ALA A 240 11.07 -3.01 -11.82
C ALA A 240 10.16 -4.10 -12.40
N ALA A 241 10.75 -5.22 -12.81
CA ALA A 241 9.94 -6.37 -13.19
C ALA A 241 8.98 -6.70 -12.04
N PRO A 242 7.68 -6.90 -12.29
CA PRO A 242 6.72 -7.18 -11.25
C PRO A 242 7.13 -8.45 -10.50
N ALA A 243 7.51 -8.29 -9.24
CA ALA A 243 7.78 -9.37 -8.32
C ALA A 243 6.79 -9.28 -7.16
N ASN A 244 6.36 -10.42 -6.63
CA ASN A 244 5.53 -10.41 -5.43
C ASN A 244 6.30 -9.79 -4.27
N PRO A 245 5.68 -8.90 -3.47
CA PRO A 245 6.31 -8.35 -2.28
C PRO A 245 6.72 -9.46 -1.32
N SER A 246 7.85 -9.25 -0.62
CA SER A 246 8.26 -10.16 0.46
C SER A 246 7.24 -10.12 1.59
N THR A 247 6.72 -11.27 1.99
CA THR A 247 5.76 -11.42 3.07
C THR A 247 6.44 -11.77 4.39
N ASN A 248 5.82 -11.44 5.53
CA ASN A 248 6.21 -11.98 6.84
C ASN A 248 5.40 -13.24 7.24
N ILE A 249 4.64 -13.82 6.31
CA ILE A 249 3.81 -14.99 6.51
C ILE A 249 4.54 -16.22 5.94
N GLY A 250 4.71 -17.26 6.75
CA GLY A 250 5.34 -18.51 6.34
C GLY A 250 4.46 -19.37 5.45
N ASN A 251 5.04 -20.50 4.98
CA ASN A 251 4.38 -21.53 4.17
C ASN A 251 3.78 -21.07 2.83
N GLY A 252 4.39 -20.03 2.21
CA GLY A 252 4.05 -19.63 0.85
C GLY A 252 2.74 -18.85 0.69
N ALA A 253 2.13 -18.38 1.78
CA ALA A 253 1.02 -17.44 1.68
C ALA A 253 1.53 -16.06 1.24
N TYR A 254 0.66 -15.29 0.58
CA TYR A 254 0.87 -13.87 0.29
C TYR A 254 0.22 -12.99 1.36
N GLY A 255 0.49 -11.69 1.28
CA GLY A 255 -0.07 -10.70 2.19
C GLY A 255 0.87 -10.32 3.32
N VAL A 256 0.32 -9.75 4.40
CA VAL A 256 1.10 -9.20 5.50
C VAL A 256 0.33 -9.23 6.81
N PHE A 257 1.01 -9.48 7.91
CA PHE A 257 0.51 -9.29 9.26
C PHE A 257 1.27 -8.14 9.92
N SER A 258 0.57 -7.10 10.36
CA SER A 258 1.14 -5.87 10.90
C SER A 258 0.69 -5.60 12.32
N ALA A 259 1.64 -5.53 13.25
CA ALA A 259 1.42 -4.94 14.57
C ALA A 259 1.99 -3.52 14.57
N HIS A 260 1.15 -2.51 14.79
CA HIS A 260 1.57 -1.12 14.66
C HIS A 260 0.84 -0.18 15.61
N THR A 261 1.50 0.92 15.96
CA THR A 261 0.88 2.03 16.68
C THR A 261 0.28 3.03 15.69
N VAL A 262 -0.80 3.72 16.10
CA VAL A 262 -1.54 4.64 15.23
C VAL A 262 -1.59 6.04 15.83
N SER A 263 -1.24 7.04 15.03
CA SER A 263 -1.44 8.46 15.34
C SER A 263 -2.10 9.17 14.15
N GLY A 264 -3.28 9.75 14.37
CA GLY A 264 -4.08 10.33 13.27
C GLY A 264 -4.36 11.82 13.43
N ARG A 265 -4.57 12.51 12.32
CA ARG A 265 -5.05 13.89 12.24
C ARG A 265 -6.07 14.03 11.13
N THR A 266 -7.11 14.82 11.39
CA THR A 266 -8.10 15.22 10.39
C THR A 266 -8.04 16.73 10.20
N VAL A 267 -7.99 17.17 8.95
CA VAL A 267 -7.90 18.58 8.56
C VAL A 267 -8.84 18.85 7.39
N THR A 268 -9.34 20.08 7.29
CA THR A 268 -10.08 20.54 6.12
C THR A 268 -9.09 21.08 5.10
N VAL A 269 -9.25 20.70 3.86
CA VAL A 269 -8.46 21.20 2.73
C VAL A 269 -8.85 22.64 2.44
N ASN A 270 -7.89 23.57 2.44
CA ASN A 270 -8.09 25.00 2.20
C ASN A 270 -7.79 25.39 0.75
#